data_a6f9a9d6d30a7942a3fe81ca71b656b7
#
_entry.id   a6f9a9d6d30a7942a3fe81ca71b656b7
#
_cell.length_a   1.000
_cell.length_b   1.000
_cell.length_c   1.000
_cell.angle_alpha   90.00
_cell.angle_beta   90.00
_cell.angle_gamma   90.00
#
_symmetry.space_group_name_H-M   'P 1'
#
loop_
_entity.id
_entity.type
_entity.pdbx_description
1 polymer ?
#
loop_
_entity_poly.entity_id
_entity_poly.type
_entity_poly.pdbx_seq_one_letter_code
_entity_poly.pdbx_strand_id
1 'polypeptide(L)'
;MEKSISNWPDGRKLTVMVTIMFEVWSEGKAPPYSPMTTSLKSGTPDLLGISWSQYGGKTGIWRFMRILDDTDINATVCLNAKAAELFPDAVKRLHARGHEIAGHSYTQDLVLPYLTLEEEKDVI
;
A
#
# COMPACT_ATOMS: atom_id res chain seq x y z
N MET A 1 -12.80 30.84 -29.18
CA MET A 1 -12.04 29.59 -29.42
C MET A 1 -12.13 28.73 -28.17
N GLU A 2 -13.08 27.82 -28.12
CA GLU A 2 -13.10 26.79 -27.06
C GLU A 2 -11.87 25.89 -27.26
N LYS A 3 -10.99 25.86 -26.25
CA LYS A 3 -9.91 24.87 -26.23
C LYS A 3 -10.58 23.50 -26.13
N SER A 4 -10.49 22.73 -27.21
CA SER A 4 -10.79 21.30 -27.17
C SER A 4 -10.10 20.68 -25.98
N ILE A 5 -10.86 20.27 -24.96
CA ILE A 5 -10.37 19.40 -23.91
C ILE A 5 -9.93 18.12 -24.61
N SER A 6 -8.66 17.73 -24.48
CA SER A 6 -8.15 16.51 -25.08
C SER A 6 -9.05 15.36 -24.65
N ASN A 7 -9.70 14.73 -25.61
CA ASN A 7 -10.51 13.57 -25.34
C ASN A 7 -9.58 12.42 -24.94
N TRP A 8 -9.91 11.75 -23.85
CA TRP A 8 -9.31 10.47 -23.50
C TRP A 8 -9.51 9.48 -24.65
N PRO A 9 -8.70 8.40 -24.73
CA PRO A 9 -8.96 7.32 -25.69
C PRO A 9 -10.43 6.92 -25.68
N ASP A 10 -10.99 6.54 -26.82
CA ASP A 10 -12.37 6.14 -27.02
C ASP A 10 -13.44 7.24 -26.73
N GLY A 11 -13.04 8.52 -26.79
CA GLY A 11 -13.97 9.65 -26.58
C GLY A 11 -14.48 9.79 -25.15
N ARG A 12 -13.86 9.14 -24.19
CA ARG A 12 -14.21 9.23 -22.76
C ARG A 12 -13.89 10.62 -22.21
N LYS A 13 -14.72 11.09 -21.29
CA LYS A 13 -14.56 12.40 -20.65
C LYS A 13 -13.88 12.32 -19.30
N LEU A 14 -13.84 11.14 -18.69
CA LEU A 14 -13.31 10.88 -17.35
C LEU A 14 -12.64 9.51 -17.31
N THR A 15 -11.52 9.42 -16.62
CA THR A 15 -10.88 8.17 -16.22
C THR A 15 -10.80 8.14 -14.70
N VAL A 16 -11.22 7.03 -14.11
CA VAL A 16 -11.08 6.78 -12.66
C VAL A 16 -10.02 5.70 -12.48
N MET A 17 -9.02 5.99 -11.66
CA MET A 17 -8.00 5.03 -11.26
C MET A 17 -8.20 4.69 -9.78
N VAL A 18 -8.23 3.39 -9.48
CA VAL A 18 -8.29 2.91 -8.10
C VAL A 18 -6.90 2.46 -7.69
N THR A 19 -6.35 3.08 -6.66
CA THR A 19 -5.05 2.72 -6.10
C THR A 19 -5.23 2.25 -4.67
N ILE A 20 -4.62 1.12 -4.34
CA ILE A 20 -4.61 0.54 -2.99
C ILE A 20 -3.19 0.58 -2.47
N MET A 21 -3.01 1.20 -1.30
CA MET A 21 -1.75 1.20 -0.58
C MET A 21 -1.71 -0.03 0.31
N PHE A 22 -0.88 -1.03 -0.08
CA PHE A 22 -0.67 -2.25 0.69
C PHE A 22 0.67 -2.18 1.39
N GLU A 23 0.67 -1.51 2.52
CA GLU A 23 1.85 -1.09 3.25
C GLU A 23 2.02 -1.85 4.56
N VAL A 24 3.28 -2.08 4.93
CA VAL A 24 3.68 -2.63 6.22
C VAL A 24 4.84 -1.81 6.80
N TRP A 25 4.97 -1.85 8.11
CA TRP A 25 6.05 -1.22 8.86
C TRP A 25 7.05 -2.28 9.32
N SER A 26 8.27 -1.86 9.63
CA SER A 26 9.26 -2.70 10.27
C SER A 26 8.73 -3.30 11.57
N GLU A 27 9.28 -4.43 11.98
CA GLU A 27 8.86 -5.12 13.20
C GLU A 27 8.89 -4.19 14.42
N GLY A 28 7.84 -4.22 15.21
CA GLY A 28 7.67 -3.39 16.39
C GLY A 28 7.33 -1.92 16.13
N LYS A 29 7.16 -1.51 14.85
CA LYS A 29 6.77 -0.16 14.48
C LYS A 29 5.31 -0.07 14.04
N ALA A 30 4.75 1.12 14.17
CA ALA A 30 3.41 1.48 13.75
C ALA A 30 3.42 2.88 13.12
N PRO A 31 2.44 3.21 12.25
CA PRO A 31 2.37 4.55 11.66
C PRO A 31 2.13 5.60 12.76
N PRO A 32 2.99 6.62 12.89
CA PRO A 32 2.87 7.63 13.94
C PRO A 32 1.64 8.52 13.78
N TYR A 33 1.04 8.53 12.59
CA TYR A 33 -0.17 9.28 12.26
C TYR A 33 -1.46 8.45 12.41
N SER A 34 -1.35 7.21 12.85
CA SER A 34 -2.52 6.36 13.05
C SER A 34 -3.40 6.90 14.18
N PRO A 35 -4.74 6.90 14.03
CA PRO A 35 -5.65 7.24 15.11
C PRO A 35 -5.57 6.26 16.30
N MET A 36 -4.94 5.11 16.10
CA MET A 36 -4.72 4.09 17.14
C MET A 36 -3.36 4.25 17.83
N THR A 37 -2.49 5.13 17.32
CA THR A 37 -1.19 5.41 17.94
C THR A 37 -1.38 6.26 19.17
N THR A 38 -0.80 5.85 20.31
CA THR A 38 -0.82 6.57 21.58
C THR A 38 0.53 7.22 21.87
N SER A 39 0.51 8.37 22.55
CA SER A 39 1.74 9.01 23.04
C SER A 39 2.24 8.26 24.28
N LEU A 40 3.17 7.32 24.05
CA LEU A 40 3.77 6.51 25.10
C LEU A 40 5.17 7.05 25.50
N LYS A 41 5.63 6.67 26.68
CA LYS A 41 7.02 6.96 27.09
C LYS A 41 7.99 6.28 26.11
N SER A 42 9.12 6.96 25.85
CA SER A 42 10.19 6.41 25.01
C SER A 42 10.57 5.00 25.45
N GLY A 43 10.73 4.07 24.50
CA GLY A 43 11.05 2.67 24.74
C GLY A 43 9.86 1.76 25.08
N THR A 44 8.63 2.31 25.16
CA THR A 44 7.43 1.50 25.35
C THR A 44 6.83 1.12 23.99
N PRO A 45 6.66 -0.16 23.66
CA PRO A 45 6.07 -0.57 22.38
C PRO A 45 4.57 -0.21 22.34
N ASP A 46 4.14 0.41 21.26
CA ASP A 46 2.73 0.69 21.00
C ASP A 46 2.03 -0.53 20.42
N LEU A 47 1.64 -1.47 21.30
CA LEU A 47 0.99 -2.72 20.89
C LEU A 47 -0.34 -2.50 20.15
N LEU A 48 -1.06 -1.42 20.49
CA LEU A 48 -2.33 -1.07 19.85
C LEU A 48 -2.09 -0.58 18.41
N GLY A 49 -1.18 0.36 18.22
CA GLY A 49 -0.80 0.86 16.89
C GLY A 49 -0.20 -0.24 16.02
N ILE A 50 0.67 -1.09 16.58
CA ILE A 50 1.26 -2.25 15.88
C ILE A 50 0.17 -3.23 15.44
N SER A 51 -0.75 -3.60 16.32
CA SER A 51 -1.85 -4.49 15.98
C SER A 51 -2.77 -3.91 14.90
N TRP A 52 -3.06 -2.62 15.01
CA TRP A 52 -3.88 -1.92 14.02
C TRP A 52 -3.21 -1.91 12.63
N SER A 53 -1.91 -1.64 12.55
CA SER A 53 -1.17 -1.61 11.28
C SER A 53 -1.17 -2.98 10.56
N GLN A 54 -1.26 -4.07 11.30
CA GLN A 54 -1.31 -5.42 10.74
C GLN A 54 -2.69 -5.80 10.16
N TYR A 55 -3.75 -5.07 10.50
CA TYR A 55 -5.10 -5.35 10.01
C TYR A 55 -5.16 -5.34 8.48
N GLY A 56 -4.46 -4.41 7.83
CA GLY A 56 -4.41 -4.28 6.36
C GLY A 56 -4.06 -5.60 5.68
N GLY A 57 -2.96 -6.22 6.08
CA GLY A 57 -2.48 -7.48 5.49
C GLY A 57 -3.28 -8.71 5.92
N LYS A 58 -3.70 -8.75 7.21
CA LYS A 58 -4.43 -9.92 7.74
C LYS A 58 -5.88 -9.99 7.26
N THR A 59 -6.54 -8.85 7.09
CA THR A 59 -7.98 -8.80 6.82
C THR A 59 -8.35 -7.80 5.73
N GLY A 60 -7.79 -6.59 5.76
CA GLY A 60 -8.19 -5.48 4.91
C GLY A 60 -8.05 -5.79 3.42
N ILE A 61 -6.90 -6.33 3.01
CA ILE A 61 -6.63 -6.65 1.61
C ILE A 61 -7.63 -7.66 1.02
N TRP A 62 -8.06 -8.64 1.81
CA TRP A 62 -9.05 -9.64 1.40
C TRP A 62 -10.44 -9.05 1.21
N ARG A 63 -10.78 -8.04 2.03
CA ARG A 63 -12.03 -7.28 1.89
C ARG A 63 -12.01 -6.41 0.64
N PHE A 64 -10.87 -5.74 0.34
CA PHE A 64 -10.71 -4.97 -0.89
C PHE A 64 -10.83 -5.86 -2.13
N MET A 65 -10.13 -7.00 -2.16
CA MET A 65 -10.23 -7.95 -3.27
C MET A 65 -11.68 -8.36 -3.55
N ARG A 66 -12.47 -8.59 -2.51
CA ARG A 66 -13.90 -8.92 -2.67
C ARG A 66 -14.68 -7.77 -3.31
N ILE A 67 -14.45 -6.54 -2.84
CA ILE A 67 -15.11 -5.35 -3.42
C ILE A 67 -14.74 -5.17 -4.88
N LEU A 68 -13.45 -5.33 -5.23
CA LEU A 68 -12.97 -5.21 -6.60
C LEU A 68 -13.58 -6.30 -7.51
N ASP A 69 -13.70 -7.53 -6.99
CA ASP A 69 -14.36 -8.62 -7.70
C ASP A 69 -15.86 -8.33 -7.95
N ASP A 70 -16.55 -7.88 -6.91
CA ASP A 70 -17.99 -7.60 -6.96
C ASP A 70 -18.32 -6.42 -7.91
N THR A 71 -17.34 -5.52 -8.13
CA THR A 71 -17.49 -4.33 -8.97
C THR A 71 -16.83 -4.44 -10.34
N ASP A 72 -16.13 -5.54 -10.62
CA ASP A 72 -15.35 -5.77 -11.84
C ASP A 72 -14.35 -4.63 -12.14
N ILE A 73 -13.67 -4.15 -11.08
CA ILE A 73 -12.69 -3.07 -11.16
C ILE A 73 -11.29 -3.62 -10.97
N ASN A 74 -10.38 -3.30 -11.89
CA ASN A 74 -8.95 -3.48 -11.70
C ASN A 74 -8.35 -2.28 -10.97
N ALA A 75 -7.43 -2.57 -10.04
CA ALA A 75 -6.71 -1.57 -9.26
C ALA A 75 -5.21 -1.67 -9.48
N THR A 76 -4.51 -0.57 -9.22
CA THR A 76 -3.06 -0.55 -9.01
C THR A 76 -2.80 -0.71 -7.51
N VAL A 77 -2.05 -1.74 -7.14
CA VAL A 77 -1.69 -2.00 -5.73
C VAL A 77 -0.24 -1.60 -5.50
N CYS A 78 -0.04 -0.50 -4.79
CA CYS A 78 1.28 -0.06 -4.35
C CYS A 78 1.71 -0.91 -3.15
N LEU A 79 2.74 -1.72 -3.32
CA LEU A 79 3.10 -2.82 -2.44
C LEU A 79 4.52 -2.65 -1.91
N ASN A 80 4.70 -2.66 -0.59
CA ASN A 80 6.04 -2.83 -0.01
C ASN A 80 6.55 -4.27 -0.25
N ALA A 81 7.86 -4.42 -0.52
CA ALA A 81 8.45 -5.75 -0.67
C ALA A 81 8.23 -6.61 0.59
N LYS A 82 8.31 -6.03 1.77
CA LYS A 82 8.02 -6.71 3.04
C LYS A 82 6.58 -7.20 3.14
N ALA A 83 5.61 -6.50 2.57
CA ALA A 83 4.23 -6.97 2.51
C ALA A 83 4.10 -8.23 1.63
N ALA A 84 4.87 -8.31 0.52
CA ALA A 84 4.92 -9.50 -0.32
C ALA A 84 5.49 -10.72 0.42
N GLU A 85 6.52 -10.52 1.25
CA GLU A 85 7.09 -11.59 2.08
C GLU A 85 6.10 -12.10 3.14
N LEU A 86 5.39 -11.18 3.80
CA LEU A 86 4.48 -11.51 4.89
C LEU A 86 3.13 -12.07 4.41
N PHE A 87 2.68 -11.65 3.23
CA PHE A 87 1.35 -11.98 2.68
C PHE A 87 1.42 -12.47 1.23
N PRO A 88 2.26 -13.47 0.92
CA PRO A 88 2.49 -13.92 -0.47
C PRO A 88 1.22 -14.39 -1.17
N ASP A 89 0.28 -14.99 -0.44
CA ASP A 89 -0.96 -15.48 -1.03
C ASP A 89 -1.89 -14.33 -1.46
N ALA A 90 -1.90 -13.23 -0.71
CA ALA A 90 -2.65 -12.04 -1.10
C ALA A 90 -2.08 -11.45 -2.41
N VAL A 91 -0.74 -11.34 -2.51
CA VAL A 91 -0.07 -10.79 -3.71
C VAL A 91 -0.31 -11.68 -4.93
N LYS A 92 -0.15 -13.00 -4.79
CA LYS A 92 -0.44 -13.96 -5.87
C LYS A 92 -1.89 -13.83 -6.36
N ARG A 93 -2.84 -13.70 -5.44
CA ARG A 93 -4.25 -13.56 -5.79
C ARG A 93 -4.57 -12.24 -6.48
N LEU A 94 -4.00 -11.13 -6.02
CA LEU A 94 -4.12 -9.83 -6.68
C LEU A 94 -3.61 -9.90 -8.12
N HIS A 95 -2.41 -10.43 -8.32
CA HIS A 95 -1.83 -10.61 -9.66
C HIS A 95 -2.70 -11.53 -10.55
N ALA A 96 -3.13 -12.68 -10.02
CA ALA A 96 -3.95 -13.64 -10.78
C ALA A 96 -5.31 -13.07 -11.23
N ARG A 97 -5.80 -12.02 -10.56
CA ARG A 97 -7.05 -11.31 -10.92
C ARG A 97 -6.81 -10.13 -11.87
N GLY A 98 -5.59 -9.91 -12.30
CA GLY A 98 -5.25 -8.86 -13.27
C GLY A 98 -5.08 -7.46 -12.66
N HIS A 99 -4.93 -7.36 -11.33
CA HIS A 99 -4.54 -6.09 -10.72
C HIS A 99 -3.06 -5.80 -11.02
N GLU A 100 -2.75 -4.52 -11.22
CA GLU A 100 -1.38 -4.05 -11.37
C GLU A 100 -0.68 -4.03 -10.01
N ILE A 101 0.56 -4.52 -9.96
CA ILE A 101 1.41 -4.46 -8.77
C ILE A 101 2.51 -3.42 -9.03
N ALA A 102 2.54 -2.38 -8.21
CA ALA A 102 3.57 -1.34 -8.25
C ALA A 102 4.45 -1.42 -6.99
N GLY A 103 5.76 -1.38 -7.18
CA GLY A 103 6.73 -1.39 -6.06
C GLY A 103 6.63 -0.12 -5.23
N HIS A 104 6.72 -0.25 -3.89
CA HIS A 104 6.60 0.87 -2.95
C HIS A 104 7.60 0.74 -1.79
N SER A 105 8.90 0.72 -2.10
CA SER A 105 10.00 0.53 -1.14
C SER A 105 9.89 -0.81 -0.39
N TYR A 106 10.82 -1.07 0.56
CA TYR A 106 10.82 -2.30 1.33
C TYR A 106 9.81 -2.29 2.47
N THR A 107 9.83 -1.25 3.32
CA THR A 107 8.84 -0.99 4.38
C THR A 107 8.45 0.49 4.39
N GLN A 108 7.32 0.83 4.99
CA GLN A 108 6.78 2.19 4.96
C GLN A 108 7.51 3.18 5.86
N ASP A 109 8.25 2.72 6.84
CA ASP A 109 9.02 3.56 7.75
C ASP A 109 10.45 3.87 7.28
N LEU A 110 10.90 3.29 6.16
CA LEU A 110 12.17 3.60 5.54
C LEU A 110 12.03 4.83 4.63
N VAL A 111 12.65 5.92 5.04
CA VAL A 111 12.58 7.21 4.34
C VAL A 111 13.92 7.42 3.62
N LEU A 112 13.95 7.26 2.29
CA LEU A 112 15.17 7.26 1.48
C LEU A 112 16.14 8.41 1.80
N PRO A 113 15.72 9.69 1.97
CA PRO A 113 16.64 10.77 2.32
C PRO A 113 17.40 10.62 3.64
N TYR A 114 17.02 9.67 4.49
CA TYR A 114 17.69 9.40 5.76
C TYR A 114 18.67 8.22 5.69
N LEU A 115 18.72 7.55 4.54
CA LEU A 115 19.57 6.40 4.30
C LEU A 115 20.89 6.82 3.66
N THR A 116 21.94 6.04 3.90
CA THR A 116 23.16 6.09 3.10
C THR A 116 22.91 5.47 1.72
N LEU A 117 23.76 5.76 0.75
CA LEU A 117 23.66 5.20 -0.61
C LEU A 117 23.63 3.66 -0.63
N GLU A 118 24.36 3.01 0.27
CA GLU A 118 24.37 1.54 0.35
C GLU A 118 23.05 1.02 0.95
N GLU A 119 22.56 1.63 2.02
CA GLU A 119 21.24 1.29 2.59
C GLU A 119 20.11 1.53 1.60
N GLU A 120 20.17 2.62 0.78
CA GLU A 120 19.19 2.89 -0.25
C GLU A 120 19.16 1.78 -1.32
N LYS A 121 20.32 1.28 -1.75
CA LYS A 121 20.40 0.17 -2.69
C LYS A 121 19.80 -1.13 -2.16
N ASP A 122 19.89 -1.34 -0.84
CA ASP A 122 19.36 -2.55 -0.20
C ASP A 122 17.83 -2.53 -0.06
N VAL A 123 17.19 -1.35 -0.17
CA VAL A 123 15.74 -1.20 0.01
C VAL A 123 14.97 -0.94 -1.30
N ILE A 124 15.69 -0.76 -2.41
CA ILE A 124 15.13 -0.65 -3.76
C ILE A 124 15.19 -1.98 -4.49
#